data_3713af2c846999bb555e21a86dd3f8fb
#
_entry.id   3713af2c846999bb555e21a86dd3f8fb
#
_cell.length_a   1.000
_cell.length_b   1.000
_cell.length_c   1.000
_cell.angle_alpha   90.00
_cell.angle_beta   90.00
_cell.angle_gamma   90.00
#
_symmetry.space_group_name_H-M   'P 1'
#
loop_
_entity.id
_entity.type
_entity.pdbx_description
1 polymer ?
#
loop_
_entity_poly.entity_id
_entity_poly.type
_entity_poly.pdbx_seq_one_letter_code
_entity_poly.pdbx_strand_id
1 'polypeptide(L)'
;MLKAKWYFIVVLIVLTIIIGAHMVHSQVVAILEHEKMHVKYEINKEIEKQKILKAIIDCESSNRHVVGTLAKVGIDIGKCQINTYWHGEKAESMGLNLYDPADNMEYCMYLFKTEGVKPWRSSQACWQQELEQENIKF
;
A
#
# COMPACT_ATOMS: atom_id res chain seq x y z
N MET A 1 4.82 18.84 67.21
CA MET A 1 3.97 17.82 66.54
C MET A 1 3.29 18.33 65.23
N LEU A 2 2.85 19.58 65.10
CA LEU A 2 2.22 20.10 63.88
C LEU A 2 3.16 20.09 62.64
N LYS A 3 4.42 20.51 62.79
CA LYS A 3 5.42 20.58 61.69
C LYS A 3 5.70 19.22 61.04
N ALA A 4 5.76 18.13 61.83
CA ALA A 4 5.99 16.78 61.34
C ALA A 4 4.80 16.26 60.49
N LYS A 5 3.54 16.58 60.86
CA LYS A 5 2.36 16.23 60.08
C LYS A 5 2.32 16.93 58.74
N TRP A 6 2.68 18.22 58.67
CA TRP A 6 2.77 18.98 57.44
C TRP A 6 3.83 18.43 56.48
N TYR A 7 4.99 18.08 56.96
CA TYR A 7 6.06 17.48 56.17
C TYR A 7 5.60 16.15 55.53
N PHE A 8 4.92 15.32 56.31
CA PHE A 8 4.40 14.05 55.82
C PHE A 8 3.35 14.22 54.73
N ILE A 9 2.45 15.19 54.84
CA ILE A 9 1.46 15.51 53.82
C ILE A 9 2.12 16.00 52.52
N VAL A 10 3.11 16.89 52.63
CA VAL A 10 3.83 17.38 51.44
C VAL A 10 4.56 16.23 50.70
N VAL A 11 5.21 15.34 51.44
CA VAL A 11 5.88 14.16 50.84
C VAL A 11 4.88 13.26 50.13
N LEU A 12 3.71 13.01 50.71
CA LEU A 12 2.68 12.22 50.07
C LEU A 12 2.16 12.88 48.79
N ILE A 13 1.95 14.18 48.77
CA ILE A 13 1.52 14.92 47.58
C ILE A 13 2.59 14.82 46.48
N VAL A 14 3.86 15.01 46.80
CA VAL A 14 4.95 14.90 45.83
C VAL A 14 5.03 13.49 45.26
N LEU A 15 4.92 12.46 46.09
CA LEU A 15 4.92 11.07 45.64
C LEU A 15 3.73 10.76 44.70
N THR A 16 2.53 11.25 45.00
CA THR A 16 1.37 11.03 44.11
C THR A 16 1.53 11.74 42.77
N ILE A 17 2.11 12.93 42.72
CA ILE A 17 2.42 13.65 41.47
C ILE A 17 3.45 12.87 40.65
N ILE A 18 4.51 12.36 41.25
CA ILE A 18 5.56 11.59 40.57
C ILE A 18 4.96 10.30 39.99
N ILE A 19 4.17 9.57 40.74
CA ILE A 19 3.52 8.34 40.28
C ILE A 19 2.57 8.66 39.13
N GLY A 20 1.75 9.71 39.24
CA GLY A 20 0.85 10.14 38.20
C GLY A 20 1.59 10.51 36.88
N ALA A 21 2.71 11.24 37.01
CA ALA A 21 3.54 11.59 35.86
C ALA A 21 4.17 10.36 35.19
N HIS A 22 4.63 9.39 35.95
CA HIS A 22 5.14 8.13 35.43
C HIS A 22 4.08 7.31 34.71
N MET A 23 2.86 7.25 35.23
CA MET A 23 1.74 6.54 34.56
C MET A 23 1.36 7.20 33.24
N VAL A 24 1.25 8.53 33.20
CA VAL A 24 0.96 9.26 31.96
C VAL A 24 2.08 9.05 30.92
N HIS A 25 3.33 9.14 31.36
CA HIS A 25 4.48 8.91 30.46
C HIS A 25 4.45 7.51 29.85
N SER A 26 4.20 6.47 30.64
CA SER A 26 4.13 5.08 30.15
C SER A 26 2.99 4.87 29.14
N GLN A 27 1.83 5.50 29.36
CA GLN A 27 0.70 5.44 28.43
C GLN A 27 1.02 6.13 27.10
N VAL A 28 1.64 7.31 27.14
CA VAL A 28 2.04 8.04 25.93
C VAL A 28 3.05 7.24 25.12
N VAL A 29 4.06 6.64 25.77
CA VAL A 29 5.03 5.78 25.08
C VAL A 29 4.35 4.57 24.43
N ALA A 30 3.43 3.91 25.11
CA ALA A 30 2.69 2.77 24.56
C ALA A 30 1.85 3.15 23.32
N ILE A 31 1.20 4.32 23.34
CA ILE A 31 0.43 4.83 22.19
C ILE A 31 1.36 5.10 21.00
N LEU A 32 2.50 5.75 21.23
CA LEU A 32 3.47 6.05 20.16
C LEU A 32 4.06 4.78 19.53
N GLU A 33 4.36 3.76 20.32
CA GLU A 33 4.84 2.48 19.78
C GLU A 33 3.76 1.74 19.00
N HIS A 34 2.51 1.80 19.44
CA HIS A 34 1.38 1.24 18.68
C HIS A 34 1.20 1.94 17.33
N GLU A 35 1.24 3.27 17.29
CA GLU A 35 1.14 4.05 16.05
C GLU A 35 2.31 3.73 15.10
N LYS A 36 3.54 3.64 15.60
CA LYS A 36 4.70 3.24 14.78
C LYS A 36 4.52 1.86 14.15
N MET A 37 4.02 0.89 14.91
CA MET A 37 3.75 -0.45 14.37
C MET A 37 2.68 -0.42 13.29
N HIS A 38 1.61 0.35 13.50
CA HIS A 38 0.55 0.51 12.51
C HIS A 38 1.06 1.14 11.21
N VAL A 39 1.80 2.24 11.32
CA VAL A 39 2.41 2.91 10.14
C VAL A 39 3.36 1.97 9.41
N LYS A 40 4.20 1.23 10.12
CA LYS A 40 5.10 0.25 9.51
C LYS A 40 4.34 -0.86 8.78
N TYR A 41 3.25 -1.34 9.35
CA TYR A 41 2.39 -2.35 8.72
C TYR A 41 1.79 -1.83 7.40
N GLU A 42 1.23 -0.62 7.38
CA GLU A 42 0.64 -0.03 6.17
C GLU A 42 1.70 0.24 5.09
N ILE A 43 2.89 0.71 5.47
CA ILE A 43 4.02 0.88 4.54
C ILE A 43 4.42 -0.45 3.91
N ASN A 44 4.57 -1.51 4.69
CA ASN A 44 4.94 -2.83 4.16
C ASN A 44 3.88 -3.36 3.20
N LYS A 45 2.61 -3.22 3.54
CA LYS A 45 1.48 -3.61 2.69
C LYS A 45 1.47 -2.87 1.35
N GLU A 46 1.80 -1.58 1.35
CA GLU A 46 1.89 -0.80 0.12
C GLU A 46 3.11 -1.22 -0.73
N ILE A 47 4.24 -1.50 -0.08
CA ILE A 47 5.44 -2.04 -0.76
C ILE A 47 5.12 -3.39 -1.42
N GLU A 48 4.40 -4.28 -0.75
CA GLU A 48 3.99 -5.57 -1.33
C GLU A 48 3.10 -5.38 -2.56
N LYS A 49 2.12 -4.46 -2.50
CA LYS A 49 1.29 -4.14 -3.67
C LYS A 49 2.10 -3.62 -4.86
N GLN A 50 3.06 -2.73 -4.61
CA GLN A 50 3.93 -2.21 -5.67
C GLN A 50 4.79 -3.31 -6.30
N LYS A 51 5.27 -4.27 -5.52
CA LYS A 51 6.01 -5.42 -6.03
C LYS A 51 5.13 -6.33 -6.89
N ILE A 52 3.89 -6.58 -6.46
CA ILE A 52 2.93 -7.35 -7.27
C ILE A 52 2.66 -6.65 -8.60
N LEU A 53 2.39 -5.35 -8.59
CA LEU A 53 2.15 -4.58 -9.80
C LEU A 53 3.38 -4.59 -10.72
N LYS A 54 4.58 -4.47 -10.16
CA LYS A 54 5.83 -4.56 -10.91
C LYS A 54 5.96 -5.93 -11.61
N ALA A 55 5.74 -7.03 -10.92
CA ALA A 55 5.81 -8.37 -11.48
C ALA A 55 4.79 -8.55 -12.63
N ILE A 56 3.56 -8.02 -12.46
CA ILE A 56 2.56 -8.00 -13.54
C ILE A 56 3.10 -7.25 -14.76
N ILE A 57 3.62 -6.04 -14.59
CA ILE A 57 4.16 -5.20 -15.67
C ILE A 57 5.33 -5.91 -16.38
N ASP A 58 6.22 -6.54 -15.65
CA ASP A 58 7.36 -7.25 -16.20
C ASP A 58 6.88 -8.45 -17.06
N CYS A 59 5.88 -9.18 -16.59
CA CYS A 59 5.27 -10.29 -17.33
C CYS A 59 4.46 -9.86 -18.55
N GLU A 60 3.76 -8.73 -18.49
CA GLU A 60 2.90 -8.27 -19.59
C GLU A 60 3.70 -7.62 -20.73
N SER A 61 4.74 -6.87 -20.43
CA SER A 61 5.43 -6.06 -21.43
C SER A 61 6.95 -5.95 -21.26
N SER A 62 7.53 -6.60 -20.26
CA SER A 62 8.91 -6.36 -19.84
C SER A 62 9.16 -4.88 -19.52
N ASN A 63 8.19 -4.26 -18.84
CA ASN A 63 8.18 -2.85 -18.45
C ASN A 63 8.26 -1.85 -19.63
N ARG A 64 7.80 -2.23 -20.81
CA ARG A 64 7.77 -1.37 -22.01
C ARG A 64 6.37 -0.91 -22.30
N HIS A 65 6.20 0.33 -22.74
CA HIS A 65 4.93 0.78 -23.30
C HIS A 65 4.84 0.28 -24.76
N VAL A 66 4.15 -0.82 -24.96
CA VAL A 66 3.99 -1.46 -26.27
C VAL A 66 2.52 -1.49 -26.66
N VAL A 67 2.26 -1.38 -27.95
CA VAL A 67 0.97 -1.72 -28.54
C VAL A 67 1.06 -3.18 -28.92
N GLY A 68 0.24 -4.01 -28.27
CA GLY A 68 0.22 -5.45 -28.48
C GLY A 68 -0.32 -5.84 -29.86
N THR A 69 -0.21 -7.12 -30.16
CA THR A 69 -0.88 -7.70 -31.32
C THR A 69 -2.41 -7.69 -31.12
N LEU A 70 -3.15 -7.64 -32.22
CA LEU A 70 -4.60 -7.77 -32.18
C LEU A 70 -4.99 -9.03 -31.39
N ALA A 71 -5.61 -8.84 -30.25
CA ALA A 71 -6.30 -9.89 -29.54
C ALA A 71 -7.55 -10.30 -30.34
N LYS A 72 -8.24 -11.39 -29.95
CA LYS A 72 -9.51 -11.76 -30.58
C LYS A 72 -10.49 -10.59 -30.61
N VAL A 73 -10.42 -9.70 -29.65
CA VAL A 73 -11.23 -8.50 -29.51
C VAL A 73 -10.34 -7.40 -28.90
N GLY A 74 -10.24 -6.25 -29.59
CA GLY A 74 -9.45 -5.10 -29.14
C GLY A 74 -7.94 -5.24 -29.35
N ILE A 75 -7.21 -4.34 -28.74
CA ILE A 75 -5.75 -4.27 -28.75
C ILE A 75 -5.28 -4.11 -27.31
N ASP A 76 -4.27 -4.86 -26.91
CA ASP A 76 -3.63 -4.70 -25.61
C ASP A 76 -2.55 -3.61 -25.71
N ILE A 77 -2.60 -2.64 -24.81
CA ILE A 77 -1.75 -1.43 -24.87
C ILE A 77 -1.04 -1.19 -23.55
N GLY A 78 0.18 -0.72 -23.67
CA GLY A 78 0.97 -0.15 -22.59
C GLY A 78 1.72 -1.18 -21.77
N LYS A 79 2.23 -0.73 -20.63
CA LYS A 79 3.02 -1.57 -19.72
C LYS A 79 2.22 -2.70 -19.11
N CYS A 80 0.94 -2.45 -18.83
CA CYS A 80 0.03 -3.39 -18.20
C CYS A 80 -0.81 -4.18 -19.22
N GLN A 81 -0.59 -3.99 -20.51
CA GLN A 81 -1.33 -4.62 -21.61
C GLN A 81 -2.86 -4.50 -21.45
N ILE A 82 -3.31 -3.25 -21.27
CA ILE A 82 -4.73 -2.92 -21.09
C ILE A 82 -5.48 -3.13 -22.39
N ASN A 83 -6.48 -4.03 -22.40
CA ASN A 83 -7.27 -4.32 -23.58
C ASN A 83 -8.28 -3.20 -23.88
N THR A 84 -8.19 -2.62 -25.08
CA THR A 84 -9.03 -1.48 -25.49
C THR A 84 -10.51 -1.80 -25.60
N TYR A 85 -10.86 -3.04 -25.95
CA TYR A 85 -12.27 -3.44 -26.06
C TYR A 85 -12.98 -3.43 -24.68
N TRP A 86 -12.30 -3.94 -23.65
CA TRP A 86 -12.90 -4.05 -22.32
C TRP A 86 -12.77 -2.76 -21.49
N HIS A 87 -11.75 -1.97 -21.78
CA HIS A 87 -11.36 -0.86 -20.90
C HIS A 87 -11.37 0.51 -21.60
N GLY A 88 -11.46 0.57 -22.94
CA GLY A 88 -11.35 1.82 -23.70
C GLY A 88 -12.40 2.85 -23.31
N GLU A 89 -13.68 2.46 -23.30
CA GLU A 89 -14.79 3.36 -22.94
C GLU A 89 -14.65 3.89 -21.51
N LYS A 90 -14.25 3.01 -20.58
CA LYS A 90 -14.06 3.42 -19.18
C LYS A 90 -12.88 4.38 -19.04
N ALA A 91 -11.75 4.12 -19.68
CA ALA A 91 -10.61 5.02 -19.68
C ALA A 91 -10.97 6.39 -20.26
N GLU A 92 -11.65 6.42 -21.40
CA GLU A 92 -12.12 7.65 -22.03
C GLU A 92 -13.07 8.44 -21.13
N SER A 93 -13.99 7.76 -20.43
CA SER A 93 -14.89 8.39 -19.46
C SER A 93 -14.15 9.03 -18.26
N MET A 94 -12.92 8.61 -18.01
CA MET A 94 -12.03 9.19 -17.00
C MET A 94 -11.10 10.27 -17.58
N GLY A 95 -11.22 10.56 -18.88
CA GLY A 95 -10.37 11.51 -19.60
C GLY A 95 -8.97 10.97 -19.91
N LEU A 96 -8.78 9.64 -19.88
CA LEU A 96 -7.51 8.97 -20.10
C LEU A 96 -7.43 8.38 -21.51
N ASN A 97 -6.30 8.62 -22.19
CA ASN A 97 -5.97 8.02 -23.48
C ASN A 97 -5.04 6.82 -23.29
N LEU A 98 -5.53 5.61 -23.48
CA LEU A 98 -4.72 4.39 -23.28
C LEU A 98 -3.48 4.30 -24.19
N TYR A 99 -3.42 5.08 -25.26
CA TYR A 99 -2.24 5.15 -26.13
C TYR A 99 -1.15 6.09 -25.58
N ASP A 100 -1.49 6.98 -24.64
CA ASP A 100 -0.51 7.79 -23.91
C ASP A 100 0.11 6.97 -22.79
N PRO A 101 1.45 6.93 -22.65
CA PRO A 101 2.12 6.13 -21.62
C PRO A 101 1.77 6.51 -20.20
N ALA A 102 1.54 7.79 -19.91
CA ALA A 102 1.23 8.26 -18.56
C ALA A 102 -0.22 7.90 -18.18
N ASP A 103 -1.17 8.20 -19.09
CA ASP A 103 -2.58 7.88 -18.91
C ASP A 103 -2.82 6.36 -18.81
N ASN A 104 -2.09 5.57 -19.63
CA ASN A 104 -2.13 4.12 -19.57
C ASN A 104 -1.67 3.58 -18.22
N MET A 105 -0.60 4.14 -17.67
CA MET A 105 -0.13 3.75 -16.35
C MET A 105 -1.09 4.18 -15.24
N GLU A 106 -1.69 5.36 -15.35
CA GLU A 106 -2.72 5.82 -14.43
C GLU A 106 -3.93 4.88 -14.43
N TYR A 107 -4.39 4.48 -15.61
CA TYR A 107 -5.49 3.52 -15.73
C TYR A 107 -5.12 2.13 -15.22
N CYS A 108 -3.88 1.68 -15.42
CA CYS A 108 -3.37 0.43 -14.86
C CYS A 108 -3.43 0.45 -13.33
N MET A 109 -2.98 1.53 -12.71
CA MET A 109 -3.05 1.72 -11.26
C MET A 109 -4.49 1.76 -10.75
N TYR A 110 -5.39 2.39 -11.50
CA TYR A 110 -6.83 2.38 -11.20
C TYR A 110 -7.38 0.95 -11.18
N LEU A 111 -7.13 0.15 -12.22
CA LEU A 111 -7.54 -1.25 -12.27
C LEU A 111 -6.97 -2.07 -11.12
N PHE A 112 -5.68 -1.94 -10.88
CA PHE A 112 -5.02 -2.66 -9.79
C PHE A 112 -5.60 -2.30 -8.42
N LYS A 113 -5.96 -1.04 -8.20
CA LYS A 113 -6.57 -0.57 -6.96
C LYS A 113 -8.00 -1.06 -6.78
N THR A 114 -8.78 -1.13 -7.86
CA THR A 114 -10.22 -1.45 -7.83
C THR A 114 -10.51 -2.93 -7.97
N GLU A 115 -9.74 -3.65 -8.80
CA GLU A 115 -9.97 -5.04 -9.16
C GLU A 115 -8.85 -6.00 -8.70
N GLY A 116 -7.76 -5.45 -8.17
CA GLY A 116 -6.57 -6.22 -7.78
C GLY A 116 -5.91 -6.85 -9.00
N VAL A 117 -5.50 -8.10 -8.84
CA VAL A 117 -4.80 -8.86 -9.90
C VAL A 117 -5.73 -9.52 -10.94
N LYS A 118 -7.04 -9.38 -10.79
CA LYS A 118 -8.03 -10.07 -11.63
C LYS A 118 -7.88 -9.80 -13.13
N PRO A 119 -7.61 -8.56 -13.59
CA PRO A 119 -7.43 -8.28 -15.01
C PRO A 119 -6.28 -9.08 -15.65
N TRP A 120 -5.28 -9.45 -14.87
CA TRP A 120 -4.04 -10.11 -15.31
C TRP A 120 -3.99 -11.62 -14.98
N ARG A 121 -5.16 -12.27 -14.94
CA ARG A 121 -5.23 -13.72 -14.70
C ARG A 121 -4.53 -14.55 -15.78
N SER A 122 -4.51 -14.07 -17.01
CA SER A 122 -3.87 -14.76 -18.14
C SER A 122 -2.37 -14.95 -17.94
N SER A 123 -1.71 -13.99 -17.31
CA SER A 123 -0.27 -14.02 -17.00
C SER A 123 0.04 -14.49 -15.57
N GLN A 124 -0.96 -15.00 -14.84
CA GLN A 124 -0.82 -15.34 -13.42
C GLN A 124 0.38 -16.25 -13.12
N ALA A 125 0.61 -17.29 -13.92
CA ALA A 125 1.73 -18.20 -13.71
C ALA A 125 3.09 -17.47 -13.78
N CYS A 126 3.22 -16.46 -14.65
CA CYS A 126 4.43 -15.67 -14.79
C CYS A 126 4.67 -14.80 -13.55
N TRP A 127 3.75 -13.91 -13.22
CA TRP A 127 3.98 -12.95 -12.14
C TRP A 127 3.99 -13.61 -10.75
N GLN A 128 3.31 -14.74 -10.56
CA GLN A 128 3.45 -15.54 -9.32
C GLN A 128 4.84 -16.12 -9.18
N GLN A 129 5.40 -16.67 -10.26
CA GLN A 129 6.77 -17.19 -10.24
C GLN A 129 7.82 -16.13 -9.91
N GLU A 130 7.66 -14.91 -10.43
CA GLU A 130 8.55 -13.79 -10.09
C GLU A 130 8.46 -13.43 -8.60
N LEU A 131 7.26 -13.37 -8.05
CA LEU A 131 7.04 -13.04 -6.64
C LEU A 131 7.55 -14.14 -5.69
N GLU A 132 7.42 -15.41 -6.07
CA GLU A 132 7.99 -16.52 -5.31
C GLU A 132 9.51 -16.41 -5.21
N GLN A 133 10.19 -16.02 -6.29
CA GLN A 133 11.63 -15.77 -6.28
C GLN A 133 12.05 -14.65 -5.34
N GLU A 134 11.19 -13.67 -5.15
CA GLU A 134 11.39 -12.56 -4.20
C GLU A 134 10.90 -12.87 -2.77
N ASN A 135 10.43 -14.10 -2.48
CA ASN A 135 9.83 -14.52 -1.20
C ASN A 135 8.61 -13.66 -0.78
N ILE A 136 7.84 -13.18 -1.75
CA ILE A 136 6.62 -12.42 -1.51
C ILE A 136 5.44 -13.38 -1.50
N LYS A 137 4.64 -13.34 -0.42
CA LYS A 137 3.40 -14.12 -0.29
C LYS A 137 2.19 -13.26 -0.66
N PHE A 138 1.21 -13.88 -1.34
CA PHE A 138 -0.08 -13.24 -1.65
C PHE A 138 -1.14 -13.66 -0.63
#